data_6977d140e44546996ea56d0aa242799f
#
_entry.id   6977d140e44546996ea56d0aa242799f
#
_cell.length_a   1.000
_cell.length_b   1.000
_cell.length_c   1.000
_cell.angle_alpha   90.00
_cell.angle_beta   90.00
_cell.angle_gamma   90.00
#
_symmetry.space_group_name_H-M   'P 1'
#
loop_
_entity.id
_entity.type
_entity.pdbx_description
1 polymer ?
#
loop_
_entity_poly.entity_id
_entity_poly.type
_entity_poly.pdbx_seq_one_letter_code
_entity_poly.pdbx_strand_id
1 'polypeptide(L)'
;MILPEIHEFLGCRTPDAWVEAALRQQDVMLIDHKNCEFKAASTALSMIAKYGAYSDLVIMMSRLAREELVHHEQVLRLMKKRKVEWRPLSASRYASGLRAVVRSHEPVKLVDTLVVGAIIEARSCERFEALVPHLDEELGRFYFGLLKSEARHFQGYLKLAYQYGDAADVGRVIEKVRDVEQNLIETADTEFRFHSGVPNI
;
A
#
# COMPACT_ATOMS: atom_id res chain seq x y z
N MET A 1 -7.82 -0.27 -16.05
CA MET A 1 -8.74 0.59 -15.27
C MET A 1 -8.97 -0.09 -13.94
N ILE A 2 -8.65 0.56 -12.84
CA ILE A 2 -8.95 0.04 -11.50
C ILE A 2 -10.45 0.12 -11.22
N LEU A 3 -10.85 -0.56 -10.13
CA LEU A 3 -12.22 -0.53 -9.66
C LEU A 3 -12.61 0.91 -9.28
N PRO A 4 -13.73 1.45 -9.78
CA PRO A 4 -14.21 2.80 -9.42
C PRO A 4 -14.26 3.02 -7.90
N GLU A 5 -14.62 1.99 -7.14
CA GLU A 5 -14.70 1.98 -5.69
C GLU A 5 -13.38 2.35 -4.99
N ILE A 6 -12.23 2.05 -5.59
CA ILE A 6 -10.93 2.46 -5.02
C ILE A 6 -10.76 3.98 -5.11
N HIS A 7 -11.17 4.58 -6.23
CA HIS A 7 -11.12 6.02 -6.39
C HIS A 7 -12.08 6.77 -5.45
N GLU A 8 -13.25 6.20 -5.18
CA GLU A 8 -14.22 6.74 -4.23
C GLU A 8 -13.77 6.55 -2.78
N PHE A 9 -13.03 5.48 -2.52
CA PHE A 9 -12.53 5.14 -1.19
C PHE A 9 -11.39 6.06 -0.73
N LEU A 10 -10.51 6.47 -1.64
CA LEU A 10 -9.38 7.37 -1.35
C LEU A 10 -9.84 8.84 -1.30
N GLY A 11 -9.20 9.66 -0.45
CA GLY A 11 -9.52 11.08 -0.28
C GLY A 11 -9.02 11.97 -1.43
N CYS A 12 -7.98 11.54 -2.12
CA CYS A 12 -7.38 12.29 -3.24
C CYS A 12 -6.77 11.36 -4.28
N ARG A 13 -6.48 11.92 -5.46
CA ARG A 13 -5.67 11.28 -6.49
C ARG A 13 -4.18 11.51 -6.23
N THR A 14 -3.34 10.63 -6.74
CA THR A 14 -1.89 10.88 -6.78
C THR A 14 -1.61 12.14 -7.61
N PRO A 15 -0.88 13.13 -7.06
CA PRO A 15 -0.50 14.32 -7.81
C PRO A 15 0.38 14.01 -9.02
N ASP A 16 0.16 14.70 -10.15
CA ASP A 16 0.97 14.52 -11.36
C ASP A 16 2.46 14.74 -11.11
N ALA A 17 2.81 15.70 -10.26
CA ALA A 17 4.20 15.97 -9.86
C ALA A 17 4.87 14.77 -9.14
N TRP A 18 4.10 13.93 -8.43
CA TRP A 18 4.61 12.68 -7.88
C TRP A 18 4.90 11.67 -9.00
N VAL A 19 4.02 11.56 -10.00
CA VAL A 19 4.23 10.68 -11.17
C VAL A 19 5.49 11.10 -11.92
N GLU A 20 5.67 12.39 -12.17
CA GLU A 20 6.89 12.91 -12.80
C GLU A 20 8.16 12.60 -12.00
N ALA A 21 8.10 12.73 -10.66
CA ALA A 21 9.22 12.39 -9.79
C ALA A 21 9.53 10.89 -9.84
N ALA A 22 8.53 10.03 -9.88
CA ALA A 22 8.67 8.58 -10.03
C ALA A 22 9.36 8.21 -11.35
N LEU A 23 8.97 8.85 -12.44
CA LEU A 23 9.56 8.61 -13.77
C LEU A 23 11.03 9.05 -13.82
N ARG A 24 11.40 10.13 -13.12
CA ARG A 24 12.80 10.59 -13.01
C ARG A 24 13.65 9.71 -12.08
N GLN A 25 13.04 9.00 -11.13
CA GLN A 25 13.73 8.23 -10.09
C GLN A 25 13.31 6.75 -10.07
N GLN A 26 13.25 6.12 -11.25
CA GLN A 26 12.76 4.74 -11.38
C GLN A 26 13.59 3.72 -10.57
N ASP A 27 14.88 3.96 -10.35
CA ASP A 27 15.72 3.14 -9.49
C ASP A 27 15.27 3.20 -8.02
N VAL A 28 15.02 4.41 -7.49
CA VAL A 28 14.49 4.60 -6.14
C VAL A 28 13.09 4.01 -6.01
N MET A 29 12.25 4.22 -7.03
CA MET A 29 10.91 3.66 -7.10
C MET A 29 10.93 2.13 -6.95
N LEU A 30 11.77 1.44 -7.71
CA LEU A 30 11.88 -0.03 -7.67
C LEU A 30 12.45 -0.52 -6.33
N ILE A 31 13.49 0.15 -5.80
CA ILE A 31 14.07 -0.23 -4.50
C ILE A 31 13.03 -0.09 -3.38
N ASP A 32 12.30 1.04 -3.36
CA ASP A 32 11.31 1.27 -2.30
C ASP A 32 10.07 0.39 -2.48
N HIS A 33 9.60 0.19 -3.72
CA HIS A 33 8.52 -0.76 -4.01
C HIS A 33 8.85 -2.17 -3.50
N LYS A 34 10.03 -2.69 -3.83
CA LYS A 34 10.51 -3.98 -3.28
C LYS A 34 10.44 -4.01 -1.74
N ASN A 35 10.79 -2.89 -1.08
CA ASN A 35 10.72 -2.79 0.37
C ASN A 35 9.27 -2.74 0.88
N CYS A 36 8.35 -2.13 0.12
CA CYS A 36 6.93 -2.10 0.45
C CYS A 36 6.32 -3.50 0.44
N GLU A 37 6.58 -4.30 -0.60
CA GLU A 37 6.11 -5.69 -0.70
C GLU A 37 6.62 -6.55 0.47
N PHE A 38 7.91 -6.43 0.80
CA PHE A 38 8.46 -7.13 1.97
C PHE A 38 7.80 -6.71 3.28
N LYS A 39 7.53 -5.41 3.46
CA LYS A 39 6.84 -4.89 4.66
C LYS A 39 5.39 -5.36 4.73
N ALA A 40 4.68 -5.43 3.60
CA ALA A 40 3.32 -5.95 3.52
C ALA A 40 3.27 -7.43 3.93
N ALA A 41 4.15 -8.28 3.37
CA ALA A 41 4.31 -9.67 3.79
C ALA A 41 4.62 -9.82 5.28
N SER A 42 5.57 -9.04 5.81
CA SER A 42 5.96 -9.04 7.22
C SER A 42 4.80 -8.63 8.14
N THR A 43 4.00 -7.64 7.71
CA THR A 43 2.81 -7.21 8.44
C THR A 43 1.77 -8.31 8.50
N ALA A 44 1.51 -8.99 7.38
CA ALA A 44 0.58 -10.11 7.32
C ALA A 44 1.03 -11.27 8.24
N LEU A 45 2.31 -11.63 8.24
CA LEU A 45 2.87 -12.65 9.14
C LEU A 45 2.73 -12.26 10.62
N SER A 46 2.95 -10.98 10.94
CA SER A 46 2.76 -10.45 12.29
C SER A 46 1.30 -10.53 12.75
N MET A 47 0.36 -10.28 11.83
CA MET A 47 -1.08 -10.39 12.12
C MET A 47 -1.47 -11.86 12.34
N ILE A 48 -0.95 -12.81 11.56
CA ILE A 48 -1.17 -14.25 11.76
C ILE A 48 -0.72 -14.65 13.17
N ALA A 49 0.48 -14.25 13.57
CA ALA A 49 1.04 -14.60 14.87
C ALA A 49 0.21 -13.99 16.03
N LYS A 50 -0.25 -12.76 15.87
CA LYS A 50 -1.00 -12.05 16.92
C LYS A 50 -2.45 -12.49 17.03
N TYR A 51 -3.11 -12.73 15.90
CA TYR A 51 -4.55 -12.95 15.82
C TYR A 51 -4.92 -14.38 15.40
N GLY A 52 -4.14 -15.36 15.83
CA GLY A 52 -4.26 -16.76 15.44
C GLY A 52 -5.63 -17.41 15.74
N ALA A 53 -6.42 -16.83 16.64
CA ALA A 53 -7.78 -17.29 16.93
C ALA A 53 -8.82 -16.92 15.83
N TYR A 54 -8.49 -16.01 14.93
CA TYR A 54 -9.38 -15.54 13.87
C TYR A 54 -9.08 -16.28 12.56
N SER A 55 -9.69 -17.42 12.33
CA SER A 55 -9.37 -18.33 11.20
C SER A 55 -9.45 -17.65 9.83
N ASP A 56 -10.48 -16.83 9.58
CA ASP A 56 -10.65 -16.13 8.31
C ASP A 56 -9.53 -15.11 8.06
N LEU A 57 -9.13 -14.39 9.12
CA LEU A 57 -7.99 -13.48 9.07
C LEU A 57 -6.70 -14.25 8.77
N VAL A 58 -6.45 -15.34 9.49
CA VAL A 58 -5.24 -16.16 9.28
C VAL A 58 -5.16 -16.68 7.85
N ILE A 59 -6.28 -17.18 7.30
CA ILE A 59 -6.33 -17.67 5.91
C ILE A 59 -6.05 -16.54 4.92
N MET A 60 -6.71 -15.40 5.09
CA MET A 60 -6.52 -14.24 4.20
C MET A 60 -5.09 -13.71 4.27
N MET A 61 -4.54 -13.47 5.47
CA MET A 61 -3.18 -12.98 5.66
C MET A 61 -2.12 -13.97 5.15
N SER A 62 -2.37 -15.28 5.26
CA SER A 62 -1.47 -16.30 4.71
C SER A 62 -1.39 -16.27 3.19
N ARG A 63 -2.50 -15.97 2.51
CA ARG A 63 -2.52 -15.79 1.06
C ARG A 63 -1.79 -14.51 0.67
N LEU A 64 -2.13 -13.40 1.33
CA LEU A 64 -1.52 -12.10 1.11
C LEU A 64 0.00 -12.19 1.29
N ALA A 65 0.50 -12.72 2.41
CA ALA A 65 1.93 -12.83 2.65
C ALA A 65 2.69 -13.59 1.55
N ARG A 66 2.09 -14.65 0.99
CA ARG A 66 2.70 -15.38 -0.14
C ARG A 66 2.70 -14.56 -1.43
N GLU A 67 1.60 -13.87 -1.73
CA GLU A 67 1.49 -13.01 -2.92
C GLU A 67 2.51 -11.87 -2.84
N GLU A 68 2.62 -11.18 -1.69
CA GLU A 68 3.59 -10.09 -1.48
C GLU A 68 5.05 -10.55 -1.60
N LEU A 69 5.38 -11.76 -1.12
CA LEU A 69 6.72 -12.32 -1.32
C LEU A 69 6.99 -12.63 -2.80
N VAL A 70 5.98 -13.06 -3.55
CA VAL A 70 6.10 -13.25 -5.01
C VAL A 70 6.30 -11.90 -5.71
N HIS A 71 5.54 -10.87 -5.34
CA HIS A 71 5.73 -9.51 -5.87
C HIS A 71 7.13 -8.98 -5.55
N HIS A 72 7.59 -9.13 -4.32
CA HIS A 72 8.95 -8.80 -3.90
C HIS A 72 10.01 -9.45 -4.78
N GLU A 73 9.91 -10.76 -5.06
CA GLU A 73 10.82 -11.47 -5.96
C GLU A 73 10.74 -10.97 -7.41
N GLN A 74 9.55 -10.62 -7.89
CA GLN A 74 9.35 -10.07 -9.23
C GLN A 74 10.05 -8.72 -9.38
N VAL A 75 9.92 -7.83 -8.38
CA VAL A 75 10.63 -6.53 -8.38
C VAL A 75 12.14 -6.75 -8.33
N LEU A 76 12.65 -7.68 -7.52
CA LEU A 76 14.08 -8.03 -7.50
C LEU A 76 14.60 -8.49 -8.87
N ARG A 77 13.82 -9.30 -9.60
CA ARG A 77 14.18 -9.73 -10.97
C ARG A 77 14.24 -8.53 -11.94
N LEU A 78 13.27 -7.61 -11.83
CA LEU A 78 13.27 -6.37 -12.62
C LEU A 78 14.47 -5.48 -12.29
N MET A 79 14.78 -5.28 -11.01
CA MET A 79 15.97 -4.53 -10.59
C MET A 79 17.25 -5.15 -11.18
N LYS A 80 17.42 -6.47 -11.07
CA LYS A 80 18.59 -7.18 -11.64
C LYS A 80 18.69 -6.97 -13.16
N LYS A 81 17.57 -7.13 -13.89
CA LYS A 81 17.53 -6.94 -15.34
C LYS A 81 17.87 -5.51 -15.76
N ARG A 82 17.41 -4.53 -14.98
CA ARG A 82 17.62 -3.10 -15.22
C ARG A 82 18.91 -2.56 -14.62
N LYS A 83 19.74 -3.41 -14.01
CA LYS A 83 21.00 -3.06 -13.34
C LYS A 83 20.81 -2.01 -12.24
N VAL A 84 19.65 -2.04 -11.57
CA VAL A 84 19.37 -1.21 -10.38
C VAL A 84 20.02 -1.88 -9.18
N GLU A 85 21.05 -1.24 -8.65
CA GLU A 85 21.75 -1.72 -7.45
C GLU A 85 20.96 -1.37 -6.19
N TRP A 86 20.85 -2.36 -5.29
CA TRP A 86 20.22 -2.13 -4.00
C TRP A 86 21.06 -1.18 -3.13
N ARG A 87 20.40 -0.25 -2.51
CA ARG A 87 20.97 0.59 -1.45
C ARG A 87 19.92 0.82 -0.34
N PRO A 88 20.35 1.09 0.90
CA PRO A 88 19.40 1.42 1.97
C PRO A 88 18.69 2.74 1.64
N LEU A 89 17.39 2.77 1.90
CA LEU A 89 16.57 3.97 1.80
C LEU A 89 15.98 4.30 3.17
N SER A 90 15.87 5.59 3.50
CA SER A 90 15.09 6.04 4.66
C SER A 90 13.62 5.67 4.47
N ALA A 91 12.91 5.42 5.57
CA ALA A 91 11.48 5.12 5.51
C ALA A 91 10.68 6.38 5.15
N SER A 92 9.65 6.22 4.32
CA SER A 92 8.62 7.25 4.17
C SER A 92 7.87 7.48 5.49
N ARG A 93 7.40 8.70 5.72
CA ARG A 93 6.52 9.04 6.84
C ARG A 93 5.11 8.45 6.72
N TYR A 94 4.74 7.94 5.55
CA TYR A 94 3.39 7.48 5.21
C TYR A 94 2.86 6.42 6.18
N ALA A 95 3.54 5.26 6.27
CA ALA A 95 3.07 4.17 7.13
C ALA A 95 3.08 4.51 8.62
N SER A 96 4.04 5.34 9.09
CA SER A 96 4.06 5.80 10.48
C SER A 96 2.94 6.80 10.77
N GLY A 97 2.66 7.70 9.83
CA GLY A 97 1.54 8.63 9.91
C GLY A 97 0.18 7.94 10.01
N LEU A 98 -0.07 6.93 9.16
CA LEU A 98 -1.29 6.13 9.25
C LEU A 98 -1.39 5.34 10.56
N ARG A 99 -0.29 4.77 11.05
CA ARG A 99 -0.29 4.03 12.32
C ARG A 99 -0.53 4.91 13.54
N ALA A 100 -0.19 6.19 13.47
CA ALA A 100 -0.37 7.12 14.59
C ALA A 100 -1.84 7.32 14.98
N VAL A 101 -2.78 7.05 14.09
CA VAL A 101 -4.23 7.19 14.35
C VAL A 101 -4.91 5.87 14.74
N VAL A 102 -4.19 4.75 14.73
CA VAL A 102 -4.66 3.44 15.18
C VAL A 102 -4.83 3.44 16.70
N ARG A 103 -6.01 3.05 17.18
CA ARG A 103 -6.29 2.92 18.61
C ARG A 103 -5.44 1.82 19.25
N SER A 104 -5.08 1.97 20.52
CA SER A 104 -4.09 1.11 21.17
C SER A 104 -4.64 -0.19 21.78
N HIS A 105 -5.97 -0.28 22.01
CA HIS A 105 -6.62 -1.40 22.72
C HIS A 105 -7.42 -2.30 21.77
N GLU A 106 -7.51 -3.58 22.13
CA GLU A 106 -8.35 -4.55 21.40
C GLU A 106 -9.82 -4.44 21.87
N PRO A 107 -10.81 -4.80 21.03
CA PRO A 107 -10.66 -5.31 19.67
C PRO A 107 -10.51 -4.22 18.58
N VAL A 108 -10.68 -2.96 18.92
CA VAL A 108 -10.70 -1.85 17.96
C VAL A 108 -9.34 -1.65 17.27
N LYS A 109 -8.23 -2.02 17.91
CA LYS A 109 -6.89 -1.99 17.29
C LYS A 109 -6.80 -2.88 16.07
N LEU A 110 -7.39 -4.08 16.12
CA LEU A 110 -7.45 -4.98 14.97
C LEU A 110 -8.20 -4.31 13.82
N VAL A 111 -9.38 -3.76 14.09
CA VAL A 111 -10.22 -3.11 13.08
C VAL A 111 -9.50 -1.94 12.43
N ASP A 112 -8.91 -1.05 13.22
CA ASP A 112 -8.15 0.09 12.71
C ASP A 112 -6.96 -0.36 11.86
N THR A 113 -6.26 -1.42 12.28
CA THR A 113 -5.13 -1.99 11.52
C THR A 113 -5.58 -2.53 10.16
N LEU A 114 -6.75 -3.17 10.10
CA LEU A 114 -7.32 -3.67 8.86
C LEU A 114 -7.75 -2.52 7.93
N VAL A 115 -8.32 -1.45 8.47
CA VAL A 115 -8.65 -0.24 7.69
C VAL A 115 -7.39 0.42 7.13
N VAL A 116 -6.33 0.55 7.94
CA VAL A 116 -5.03 1.06 7.46
C VAL A 116 -4.47 0.17 6.35
N GLY A 117 -4.56 -1.16 6.48
CA GLY A 117 -4.19 -2.09 5.41
C GLY A 117 -4.97 -1.82 4.12
N ALA A 118 -6.30 -1.70 4.21
CA ALA A 118 -7.14 -1.39 3.05
C ALA A 118 -6.74 -0.07 2.35
N ILE A 119 -6.45 0.99 3.11
CA ILE A 119 -6.00 2.28 2.55
C ILE A 119 -4.66 2.13 1.82
N ILE A 120 -3.70 1.39 2.38
CA ILE A 120 -2.38 1.18 1.75
C ILE A 120 -2.54 0.43 0.42
N GLU A 121 -3.32 -0.66 0.39
CA GLU A 121 -3.56 -1.44 -0.84
C GLU A 121 -4.32 -0.62 -1.90
N ALA A 122 -5.31 0.15 -1.48
CA ALA A 122 -6.04 1.05 -2.37
C ALA A 122 -5.08 2.10 -3.00
N ARG A 123 -4.18 2.70 -2.20
CA ARG A 123 -3.20 3.66 -2.70
C ARG A 123 -2.15 3.01 -3.60
N SER A 124 -1.71 1.80 -3.29
CA SER A 124 -0.81 1.04 -4.17
C SER A 124 -1.46 0.82 -5.55
N CYS A 125 -2.70 0.36 -5.55
CA CYS A 125 -3.47 0.14 -6.77
C CYS A 125 -3.62 1.43 -7.60
N GLU A 126 -4.00 2.54 -6.98
CA GLU A 126 -4.18 3.85 -7.64
C GLU A 126 -2.85 4.36 -8.22
N ARG A 127 -1.72 4.20 -7.50
CA ARG A 127 -0.40 4.59 -8.01
C ARG A 127 0.09 3.72 -9.17
N PHE A 128 -0.18 2.43 -9.13
CA PHE A 128 0.11 1.58 -10.29
C PHE A 128 -0.68 2.02 -11.52
N GLU A 129 -1.98 2.32 -11.36
CA GLU A 129 -2.79 2.84 -12.48
C GLU A 129 -2.24 4.16 -13.01
N ALA A 130 -1.86 5.10 -12.12
CA ALA A 130 -1.31 6.40 -12.50
C ALA A 130 0.03 6.27 -13.26
N LEU A 131 0.87 5.29 -12.89
CA LEU A 131 2.19 5.09 -13.50
C LEU A 131 2.13 4.37 -14.86
N VAL A 132 1.23 3.39 -15.03
CA VAL A 132 1.18 2.50 -16.20
C VAL A 132 1.25 3.23 -17.56
N PRO A 133 0.51 4.34 -17.80
CA PRO A 133 0.53 5.02 -19.09
C PRO A 133 1.87 5.68 -19.45
N HIS A 134 2.76 5.87 -18.48
CA HIS A 134 4.00 6.65 -18.62
C HIS A 134 5.26 5.79 -18.58
N LEU A 135 5.12 4.50 -18.27
CA LEU A 135 6.24 3.57 -18.15
C LEU A 135 6.53 2.87 -19.48
N ASP A 136 7.76 2.36 -19.62
CA ASP A 136 8.07 1.48 -20.74
C ASP A 136 7.22 0.19 -20.70
N GLU A 137 7.17 -0.52 -21.83
CA GLU A 137 6.30 -1.68 -22.00
C GLU A 137 6.50 -2.76 -20.91
N GLU A 138 7.72 -2.99 -20.46
CA GLU A 138 8.02 -4.03 -19.46
C GLU A 138 7.49 -3.62 -18.07
N LEU A 139 7.83 -2.43 -17.60
CA LEU A 139 7.34 -1.92 -16.30
C LEU A 139 5.84 -1.69 -16.33
N GLY A 140 5.31 -1.12 -17.43
CA GLY A 140 3.87 -0.91 -17.57
C GLY A 140 3.10 -2.23 -17.50
N ARG A 141 3.57 -3.27 -18.18
CA ARG A 141 2.96 -4.62 -18.09
C ARG A 141 3.06 -5.22 -16.69
N PHE A 142 4.18 -5.03 -16.02
CA PHE A 142 4.37 -5.50 -14.64
C PHE A 142 3.40 -4.83 -13.69
N TYR A 143 3.36 -3.50 -13.63
CA TYR A 143 2.46 -2.75 -12.73
C TYR A 143 0.99 -2.97 -13.08
N PHE A 144 0.64 -3.08 -14.36
CA PHE A 144 -0.71 -3.46 -14.78
C PHE A 144 -1.11 -4.85 -14.24
N GLY A 145 -0.17 -5.79 -14.21
CA GLY A 145 -0.38 -7.12 -13.66
C GLY A 145 -0.70 -7.11 -12.16
N LEU A 146 -0.12 -6.17 -11.40
CA LEU A 146 -0.36 -6.06 -9.95
C LEU A 146 -1.73 -5.48 -9.60
N LEU A 147 -2.35 -4.68 -10.47
CA LEU A 147 -3.64 -4.03 -10.17
C LEU A 147 -4.71 -5.00 -9.64
N LYS A 148 -4.76 -6.21 -10.19
CA LYS A 148 -5.75 -7.21 -9.79
C LYS A 148 -5.47 -7.80 -8.41
N SER A 149 -4.22 -7.99 -8.02
CA SER A 149 -3.86 -8.48 -6.68
C SER A 149 -4.13 -7.42 -5.62
N GLU A 150 -3.66 -6.20 -5.83
CA GLU A 150 -3.87 -5.09 -4.89
C GLU A 150 -5.35 -4.78 -4.65
N ALA A 151 -6.16 -4.83 -5.73
CA ALA A 151 -7.61 -4.69 -5.59
C ALA A 151 -8.22 -5.79 -4.72
N ARG A 152 -7.75 -7.05 -4.84
CA ARG A 152 -8.20 -8.15 -3.98
C ARG A 152 -7.72 -7.97 -2.53
N HIS A 153 -6.48 -7.51 -2.34
CA HIS A 153 -5.95 -7.23 -1.01
C HIS A 153 -6.77 -6.15 -0.32
N PHE A 154 -7.04 -5.04 -1.00
CA PHE A 154 -7.94 -3.99 -0.54
C PHE A 154 -9.30 -4.53 -0.08
N GLN A 155 -9.99 -5.28 -0.96
CA GLN A 155 -11.30 -5.86 -0.65
C GLN A 155 -11.21 -6.84 0.53
N GLY A 156 -10.15 -7.63 0.61
CA GLY A 156 -9.92 -8.58 1.70
C GLY A 156 -9.76 -7.90 3.05
N TYR A 157 -8.93 -6.86 3.13
CA TYR A 157 -8.75 -6.06 4.33
C TYR A 157 -10.05 -5.40 4.77
N LEU A 158 -10.76 -4.76 3.84
CA LEU A 158 -12.01 -4.06 4.12
C LEU A 158 -13.10 -5.02 4.59
N LYS A 159 -13.23 -6.19 3.95
CA LYS A 159 -14.15 -7.24 4.37
C LYS A 159 -13.90 -7.68 5.82
N LEU A 160 -12.64 -7.93 6.19
CA LEU A 160 -12.30 -8.32 7.56
C LEU A 160 -12.55 -7.18 8.57
N ALA A 161 -12.33 -5.91 8.18
CA ALA A 161 -12.63 -4.77 9.04
C ALA A 161 -14.12 -4.74 9.40
N TYR A 162 -15.01 -4.92 8.43
CA TYR A 162 -16.46 -4.99 8.66
C TYR A 162 -16.90 -6.29 9.36
N GLN A 163 -16.18 -7.38 9.19
CA GLN A 163 -16.49 -8.65 9.87
C GLN A 163 -16.20 -8.60 11.36
N TYR A 164 -15.16 -7.87 11.78
CA TYR A 164 -14.71 -7.81 13.17
C TYR A 164 -15.05 -6.51 13.88
N GLY A 165 -15.54 -5.50 13.17
CA GLY A 165 -15.93 -4.20 13.70
C GLY A 165 -17.43 -3.91 13.60
N ASP A 166 -17.90 -2.99 14.42
CA ASP A 166 -19.21 -2.36 14.22
C ASP A 166 -19.19 -1.51 12.95
N ALA A 167 -20.19 -1.63 12.08
CA ALA A 167 -20.20 -0.99 10.78
C ALA A 167 -20.11 0.55 10.84
N ALA A 168 -20.76 1.18 11.83
CA ALA A 168 -20.71 2.63 12.02
C ALA A 168 -19.33 3.08 12.54
N ASP A 169 -18.69 2.26 13.39
CA ASP A 169 -17.33 2.53 13.86
C ASP A 169 -16.32 2.36 12.74
N VAL A 170 -16.41 1.29 11.95
CA VAL A 170 -15.57 1.08 10.77
C VAL A 170 -15.66 2.27 9.81
N GLY A 171 -16.87 2.77 9.53
CA GLY A 171 -17.06 3.94 8.68
C GLY A 171 -16.33 5.18 9.21
N ARG A 172 -16.45 5.48 10.50
CA ARG A 172 -15.72 6.60 11.14
C ARG A 172 -14.20 6.44 11.08
N VAL A 173 -13.70 5.22 11.24
CA VAL A 173 -12.28 4.93 11.14
C VAL A 173 -11.78 5.11 9.71
N ILE A 174 -12.55 4.66 8.72
CA ILE A 174 -12.22 4.86 7.29
C ILE A 174 -12.09 6.36 6.99
N GLU A 175 -13.09 7.18 7.37
CA GLU A 175 -13.04 8.62 7.18
C GLU A 175 -11.79 9.24 7.82
N LYS A 176 -11.53 8.93 9.09
CA LYS A 176 -10.36 9.44 9.81
C LYS A 176 -9.03 9.04 9.17
N VAL A 177 -8.87 7.78 8.77
CA VAL A 177 -7.64 7.28 8.16
C VAL A 177 -7.47 7.86 6.76
N ARG A 178 -8.55 8.00 6.00
CA ARG A 178 -8.57 8.64 4.68
C ARG A 178 -8.11 10.10 4.74
N ASP A 179 -8.62 10.89 5.71
CA ASP A 179 -8.22 12.29 5.86
C ASP A 179 -6.72 12.43 6.18
N VAL A 180 -6.19 11.55 7.04
CA VAL A 180 -4.76 11.50 7.35
C VAL A 180 -3.96 11.08 6.11
N GLU A 181 -4.43 10.09 5.37
CA GLU A 181 -3.81 9.62 4.15
C GLU A 181 -3.76 10.71 3.08
N GLN A 182 -4.87 11.39 2.84
CA GLN A 182 -4.94 12.51 1.91
C GLN A 182 -3.90 13.59 2.27
N ASN A 183 -3.83 13.98 3.51
CA ASN A 183 -2.83 14.96 3.97
C ASN A 183 -1.38 14.47 3.75
N LEU A 184 -1.11 13.17 3.94
CA LEU A 184 0.21 12.59 3.70
C LEU A 184 0.59 12.58 2.20
N ILE A 185 -0.39 12.44 1.30
CA ILE A 185 -0.18 12.42 -0.15
C ILE A 185 -0.04 13.84 -0.72
N GLU A 186 -0.86 14.78 -0.25
CA GLU A 186 -0.91 16.15 -0.77
C GLU A 186 0.19 17.06 -0.20
N THR A 187 0.72 16.76 1.00
CA THR A 187 1.81 17.53 1.59
C THR A 187 3.17 17.09 1.06
N ALA A 188 4.06 18.07 0.87
CA ALA A 188 5.39 17.83 0.36
C ALA A 188 6.24 16.92 1.27
N ASP A 189 7.08 16.11 0.64
CA ASP A 189 8.11 15.29 1.29
C ASP A 189 9.52 15.75 0.92
N THR A 190 10.50 15.45 1.75
CA THR A 190 11.90 15.77 1.49
C THR A 190 12.55 14.83 0.50
N GLU A 191 11.99 13.62 0.33
CA GLU A 191 12.54 12.57 -0.52
C GLU A 191 11.42 11.83 -1.26
N PHE A 192 11.71 11.40 -2.48
CA PHE A 192 10.83 10.52 -3.22
C PHE A 192 10.81 9.12 -2.57
N ARG A 193 9.61 8.60 -2.31
CA ARG A 193 9.33 7.20 -1.93
C ARG A 193 8.04 6.75 -2.60
N PHE A 194 7.85 5.44 -2.70
CA PHE A 194 6.66 4.89 -3.36
C PHE A 194 5.34 5.41 -2.76
N HIS A 195 5.28 5.64 -1.45
CA HIS A 195 4.13 6.22 -0.75
C HIS A 195 4.41 7.63 -0.18
N SER A 196 5.39 8.37 -0.68
CA SER A 196 5.58 9.76 -0.27
C SER A 196 4.51 10.70 -0.84
N GLY A 197 4.38 11.88 -0.27
CA GLY A 197 3.84 13.04 -0.96
C GLY A 197 4.74 13.48 -2.11
N VAL A 198 4.45 14.63 -2.70
CA VAL A 198 5.30 15.22 -3.77
C VAL A 198 6.65 15.60 -3.17
N PRO A 199 7.78 15.09 -3.69
CA PRO A 199 9.08 15.45 -3.16
C PRO A 199 9.45 16.90 -3.55
N ASN A 200 9.99 17.64 -2.59
CA ASN A 200 10.63 18.94 -2.83
C ASN A 200 11.99 18.70 -3.50
N ILE A 201 12.01 18.58 -4.83
CA ILE A 201 13.24 18.38 -5.63
C ILE A 201 13.47 19.62 -6.48
#